data_8068cf97efc3d8e7eefb84e151b4b0e6
#
_entry.id   8068cf97efc3d8e7eefb84e151b4b0e6
#
_cell.length_a   1.000
_cell.length_b   1.000
_cell.length_c   1.000
_cell.angle_alpha   90.00
_cell.angle_beta   90.00
_cell.angle_gamma   90.00
#
_symmetry.space_group_name_H-M   'P 1'
#
loop_
_entity.id
_entity.type
_entity.pdbx_description
1 polymer ?
#
loop_
_entity_poly.entity_id
_entity_poly.type
_entity_poly.pdbx_seq_one_letter_code
_entity_poly.pdbx_strand_id
1 'polypeptide(L)'
;PPALMSGKEASNSYWFGTVRFVHFAASYIFLFNFLFRIYWGFVGNKYANWKNFIPTNKQFFLDMWEVIKTDVFMTKGTHIHSIGHNRVAGLTYFLTFIAFLLQCLTGFGLYSAMSDWWFPDLFTWVPFVVGGDFMLRQIHHWIMWFFILFAVIHVYLVFYHDYVEGRGEVSSMAGGWKFIEEEVFKS
;
A
#
# COMPACT_ATOMS: atom_id res chain seq x y z
N PRO A 1 -36.09 -11.38 29.45
CA PRO A 1 -34.76 -11.03 29.92
C PRO A 1 -33.78 -11.85 29.09
N PRO A 2 -32.70 -11.24 28.56
CA PRO A 2 -31.69 -11.98 27.89
C PRO A 2 -31.11 -13.02 28.86
N ALA A 3 -31.05 -14.28 28.43
CA ALA A 3 -30.44 -15.33 29.20
C ALA A 3 -29.02 -14.89 29.60
N LEU A 4 -28.68 -15.00 30.90
CA LEU A 4 -27.32 -14.73 31.39
C LEU A 4 -26.36 -15.66 30.65
N MET A 5 -25.50 -15.06 29.82
CA MET A 5 -24.48 -15.81 29.10
C MET A 5 -23.57 -16.53 30.09
N SER A 6 -23.26 -17.80 29.80
CA SER A 6 -22.26 -18.55 30.56
C SER A 6 -20.90 -17.87 30.46
N GLY A 7 -20.00 -18.04 31.45
CA GLY A 7 -18.67 -17.42 31.41
C GLY A 7 -17.85 -17.80 30.17
N LYS A 8 -18.08 -19.00 29.57
CA LYS A 8 -17.48 -19.40 28.29
C LYS A 8 -18.05 -18.64 27.11
N GLU A 9 -19.36 -18.35 27.07
CA GLU A 9 -20.00 -17.56 26.03
C GLU A 9 -19.59 -16.09 26.11
N ALA A 10 -19.46 -15.55 27.32
CA ALA A 10 -18.89 -14.22 27.53
C ALA A 10 -17.44 -14.11 27.04
N SER A 11 -16.60 -15.12 27.28
CA SER A 11 -15.22 -15.16 26.79
C SER A 11 -15.16 -15.22 25.26
N ASN A 12 -16.02 -15.99 24.60
CA ASN A 12 -16.09 -16.05 23.14
C ASN A 12 -16.63 -14.74 22.53
N SER A 13 -17.50 -14.02 23.22
CA SER A 13 -18.02 -12.73 22.74
C SER A 13 -16.96 -11.60 22.81
N TYR A 14 -15.90 -11.75 23.62
CA TYR A 14 -14.76 -10.83 23.64
C TYR A 14 -13.84 -10.94 22.41
N TRP A 15 -13.96 -11.99 21.62
CA TRP A 15 -13.14 -12.17 20.40
C TRP A 15 -13.21 -10.95 19.46
N PHE A 16 -14.41 -10.46 19.19
CA PHE A 16 -14.57 -9.27 18.35
C PHE A 16 -13.95 -8.00 18.97
N GLY A 17 -13.96 -7.88 20.29
CA GLY A 17 -13.25 -6.80 20.99
C GLY A 17 -11.74 -6.90 20.79
N THR A 18 -11.18 -8.08 20.89
CA THR A 18 -9.75 -8.33 20.66
C THR A 18 -9.35 -8.02 19.20
N VAL A 19 -10.14 -8.47 18.22
CA VAL A 19 -9.89 -8.17 16.79
C VAL A 19 -9.93 -6.67 16.54
N ARG A 20 -10.90 -5.95 17.12
CA ARG A 20 -10.99 -4.49 17.04
C ARG A 20 -9.78 -3.81 17.66
N PHE A 21 -9.34 -4.24 18.84
CA PHE A 21 -8.14 -3.72 19.50
C PHE A 21 -6.90 -3.90 18.63
N VAL A 22 -6.68 -5.11 18.08
CA VAL A 22 -5.56 -5.39 17.18
C VAL A 22 -5.61 -4.50 15.95
N HIS A 23 -6.79 -4.31 15.36
CA HIS A 23 -6.98 -3.42 14.22
C HIS A 23 -6.57 -1.98 14.55
N PHE A 24 -7.01 -1.42 15.67
CA PHE A 24 -6.63 -0.06 16.07
C PHE A 24 -5.16 0.07 16.41
N ALA A 25 -4.59 -0.89 17.14
CA ALA A 25 -3.15 -0.89 17.42
C ALA A 25 -2.32 -0.93 16.12
N ALA A 26 -2.70 -1.81 15.20
CA ALA A 26 -2.05 -1.92 13.89
C ALA A 26 -2.22 -0.62 13.06
N SER A 27 -3.37 0.06 13.14
CA SER A 27 -3.60 1.31 12.41
C SER A 27 -2.69 2.45 12.85
N TYR A 28 -2.34 2.55 14.14
CA TYR A 28 -1.34 3.52 14.61
C TYR A 28 0.06 3.18 14.12
N ILE A 29 0.47 1.90 14.19
CA ILE A 29 1.77 1.46 13.65
C ILE A 29 1.85 1.79 12.16
N PHE A 30 0.78 1.52 11.43
CA PHE A 30 0.65 1.81 10.01
C PHE A 30 0.77 3.32 9.72
N LEU A 31 0.07 4.16 10.49
CA LEU A 31 0.13 5.61 10.37
C LEU A 31 1.57 6.13 10.60
N PHE A 32 2.25 5.69 11.66
CA PHE A 32 3.62 6.10 11.94
C PHE A 32 4.59 5.68 10.82
N ASN A 33 4.43 4.46 10.30
CA ASN A 33 5.22 3.99 9.16
C ASN A 33 4.96 4.85 7.92
N PHE A 34 3.70 5.21 7.65
CA PHE A 34 3.32 6.07 6.55
C PHE A 34 3.91 7.48 6.67
N LEU A 35 3.83 8.10 7.84
CA LEU A 35 4.45 9.41 8.11
C LEU A 35 5.97 9.36 7.97
N PHE A 36 6.60 8.28 8.45
CA PHE A 36 8.02 8.06 8.25
C PHE A 36 8.39 7.91 6.77
N ARG A 37 7.56 7.23 5.98
CA ARG A 37 7.75 7.12 4.53
C ARG A 37 7.64 8.48 3.81
N ILE A 38 6.70 9.34 4.25
CA ILE A 38 6.58 10.73 3.75
C ILE A 38 7.87 11.50 4.07
N TYR A 39 8.30 11.49 5.32
CA TYR A 39 9.54 12.14 5.75
C TYR A 39 10.74 11.67 4.92
N TRP A 40 10.88 10.35 4.74
CA TRP A 40 11.97 9.76 3.96
C TRP A 40 11.93 10.13 2.48
N GLY A 41 10.76 10.40 1.93
CA GLY A 41 10.59 10.91 0.56
C GLY A 41 11.21 12.29 0.34
N PHE A 42 11.36 13.11 1.40
CA PHE A 42 12.00 14.45 1.33
C PHE A 42 13.49 14.43 1.68
N VAL A 43 13.87 13.61 2.66
CA VAL A 43 15.25 13.62 3.24
C VAL A 43 16.09 12.46 2.70
N GLY A 44 15.46 11.43 2.15
CA GLY A 44 16.12 10.23 1.65
C GLY A 44 17.01 10.46 0.43
N ASN A 45 17.66 9.39 -0.02
CA ASN A 45 18.55 9.42 -1.17
C ASN A 45 17.78 9.70 -2.49
N LYS A 46 18.53 9.93 -3.59
CA LYS A 46 17.97 10.24 -4.91
C LYS A 46 16.94 9.22 -5.42
N TYR A 47 17.03 7.95 -4.99
CA TYR A 47 16.12 6.88 -5.41
C TYR A 47 14.83 6.83 -4.57
N ALA A 48 14.87 7.30 -3.33
CA ALA A 48 13.73 7.36 -2.43
C ALA A 48 12.88 8.63 -2.60
N ASN A 49 13.37 9.61 -3.38
CA ASN A 49 12.74 10.91 -3.55
C ASN A 49 11.37 10.80 -4.23
N TRP A 50 10.39 11.53 -3.73
CA TRP A 50 9.01 11.54 -4.22
C TRP A 50 8.89 11.88 -5.71
N LYS A 51 9.82 12.67 -6.29
CA LYS A 51 9.85 13.05 -7.71
C LYS A 51 9.95 11.86 -8.65
N ASN A 52 10.52 10.74 -8.20
CA ASN A 52 10.65 9.54 -9.00
C ASN A 52 9.34 8.74 -9.11
N PHE A 53 8.37 9.01 -8.24
CA PHE A 53 7.12 8.26 -8.15
C PHE A 53 5.91 9.02 -8.75
N ILE A 54 6.00 10.35 -8.87
CA ILE A 54 4.91 11.17 -9.42
C ILE A 54 4.98 11.18 -10.94
N PRO A 55 3.89 10.84 -11.64
CA PRO A 55 3.81 10.87 -13.09
C PRO A 55 3.73 12.32 -13.59
N THR A 56 4.86 13.00 -13.77
CA THR A 56 4.90 14.42 -14.16
C THR A 56 5.09 14.66 -15.66
N ASN A 57 5.46 13.64 -16.43
CA ASN A 57 5.88 13.83 -17.82
C ASN A 57 5.09 12.93 -18.80
N LYS A 58 4.82 13.42 -20.03
CA LYS A 58 4.18 12.62 -21.09
C LYS A 58 4.98 11.35 -21.41
N GLN A 59 6.31 11.43 -21.36
CA GLN A 59 7.19 10.27 -21.56
C GLN A 59 6.92 9.17 -20.53
N PHE A 60 6.58 9.53 -19.28
CA PHE A 60 6.21 8.56 -18.25
C PHE A 60 5.02 7.67 -18.68
N PHE A 61 3.99 8.26 -19.28
CA PHE A 61 2.82 7.51 -19.74
C PHE A 61 3.11 6.65 -20.98
N LEU A 62 3.99 7.09 -21.86
CA LEU A 62 4.42 6.30 -23.03
C LEU A 62 5.25 5.08 -22.58
N ASP A 63 6.24 5.29 -21.71
CA ASP A 63 7.06 4.23 -21.15
C ASP A 63 6.21 3.23 -20.36
N MET A 64 5.24 3.73 -19.59
CA MET A 64 4.27 2.89 -18.86
C MET A 64 3.44 2.02 -19.80
N TRP A 65 2.94 2.59 -20.90
CA TRP A 65 2.15 1.85 -21.89
C TRP A 65 2.99 0.76 -22.58
N GLU A 66 4.25 1.04 -22.82
CA GLU A 66 5.18 0.09 -23.41
C GLU A 66 5.47 -1.08 -22.45
N VAL A 67 5.69 -0.80 -21.16
CA VAL A 67 5.86 -1.84 -20.13
C VAL A 67 4.59 -2.68 -19.97
N ILE A 68 3.39 -2.08 -19.99
CA ILE A 68 2.13 -2.85 -19.93
C ILE A 68 2.00 -3.79 -21.13
N LYS A 69 2.36 -3.34 -22.33
CA LYS A 69 2.33 -4.20 -23.52
C LYS A 69 3.30 -5.38 -23.41
N THR A 70 4.49 -5.14 -22.90
CA THR A 70 5.52 -6.20 -22.79
C THR A 70 5.26 -7.16 -21.64
N ASP A 71 4.90 -6.66 -20.46
CA ASP A 71 4.79 -7.47 -19.24
C ASP A 71 3.40 -8.10 -19.08
N VAL A 72 2.32 -7.39 -19.45
CA VAL A 72 0.94 -7.90 -19.29
C VAL A 72 0.48 -8.65 -20.53
N PHE A 73 0.74 -8.13 -21.72
CA PHE A 73 0.32 -8.75 -22.98
C PHE A 73 1.38 -9.67 -23.60
N MET A 74 2.54 -9.86 -22.93
CA MET A 74 3.62 -10.76 -23.36
C MET A 74 4.05 -10.52 -24.81
N THR A 75 3.95 -9.27 -25.31
CA THR A 75 4.42 -8.94 -26.65
C THR A 75 5.94 -8.89 -26.65
N LYS A 76 6.57 -9.45 -27.69
CA LYS A 76 8.04 -9.38 -27.89
C LYS A 76 8.44 -7.92 -28.11
N GLY A 77 8.68 -7.19 -27.01
CA GLY A 77 9.24 -5.83 -27.01
C GLY A 77 10.64 -5.83 -26.42
N THR A 78 11.39 -4.77 -26.65
CA THR A 78 12.64 -4.51 -25.93
C THR A 78 12.35 -4.34 -24.46
N HIS A 79 12.83 -5.27 -23.63
CA HIS A 79 12.77 -5.11 -22.18
C HIS A 79 13.52 -3.82 -21.81
N ILE A 80 12.79 -2.81 -21.34
CA ILE A 80 13.40 -1.56 -20.88
C ILE A 80 14.09 -1.88 -19.55
N HIS A 81 15.39 -2.11 -19.62
CA HIS A 81 16.23 -2.35 -18.44
C HIS A 81 16.37 -1.03 -17.68
N SER A 82 15.57 -0.84 -16.64
CA SER A 82 15.71 0.30 -15.72
C SER A 82 16.47 -0.11 -14.47
N ILE A 83 17.51 0.66 -14.12
CA ILE A 83 18.14 0.54 -12.80
C ILE A 83 17.15 1.09 -11.77
N GLY A 84 16.48 0.19 -11.02
CA GLY A 84 15.47 0.56 -10.03
C GLY A 84 14.06 0.14 -10.43
N HIS A 85 13.08 1.00 -10.19
CA HIS A 85 11.67 0.71 -10.47
C HIS A 85 11.32 1.03 -11.93
N ASN A 86 10.64 0.11 -12.61
CA ASN A 86 10.06 0.41 -13.90
C ASN A 86 8.90 1.41 -13.76
N ARG A 87 8.43 2.03 -14.86
CA ARG A 87 7.40 3.08 -14.83
C ARG A 87 6.06 2.61 -14.29
N VAL A 88 5.70 1.33 -14.51
CA VAL A 88 4.47 0.73 -13.96
C VAL A 88 4.58 0.59 -12.45
N ALA A 89 5.71 0.13 -11.94
CA ALA A 89 5.98 0.07 -10.51
C ALA A 89 5.89 1.47 -9.87
N GLY A 90 6.46 2.50 -10.51
CA GLY A 90 6.37 3.89 -10.03
C GLY A 90 4.92 4.39 -9.90
N LEU A 91 4.07 4.16 -10.93
CA LEU A 91 2.65 4.50 -10.87
C LEU A 91 1.93 3.71 -9.78
N THR A 92 2.22 2.41 -9.68
CA THR A 92 1.61 1.55 -8.66
C THR A 92 1.95 2.03 -7.25
N TYR A 93 3.19 2.42 -6.99
CA TYR A 93 3.60 3.03 -5.72
C TYR A 93 2.86 4.34 -5.45
N PHE A 94 2.70 5.20 -6.46
CA PHE A 94 1.93 6.44 -6.32
C PHE A 94 0.47 6.18 -5.97
N LEU A 95 -0.20 5.28 -6.69
CA LEU A 95 -1.60 4.89 -6.40
C LEU A 95 -1.74 4.26 -5.02
N THR A 96 -0.82 3.39 -4.64
CA THR A 96 -0.78 2.78 -3.32
C THR A 96 -0.61 3.83 -2.24
N PHE A 97 0.25 4.85 -2.45
CA PHE A 97 0.42 5.96 -1.52
C PHE A 97 -0.87 6.76 -1.31
N ILE A 98 -1.61 7.05 -2.39
CA ILE A 98 -2.92 7.72 -2.29
C ILE A 98 -3.93 6.83 -1.56
N ALA A 99 -3.96 5.53 -1.86
CA ALA A 99 -4.83 4.58 -1.16
C ALA A 99 -4.50 4.50 0.35
N PHE A 100 -3.23 4.55 0.74
CA PHE A 100 -2.80 4.63 2.14
C PHE A 100 -3.32 5.89 2.83
N LEU A 101 -3.20 7.04 2.18
CA LEU A 101 -3.72 8.30 2.71
C LEU A 101 -5.23 8.22 2.94
N LEU A 102 -5.97 7.73 1.95
CA LEU A 102 -7.43 7.57 2.04
C LEU A 102 -7.81 6.54 3.11
N GLN A 103 -7.05 5.44 3.25
CA GLN A 103 -7.29 4.43 4.28
C GLN A 103 -7.12 5.01 5.69
N CYS A 104 -6.08 5.83 5.91
CA CYS A 104 -5.89 6.54 7.18
C CYS A 104 -7.02 7.53 7.45
N LEU A 105 -7.36 8.39 6.48
CA LEU A 105 -8.41 9.39 6.63
C LEU A 105 -9.77 8.74 6.94
N THR A 106 -10.15 7.73 6.18
CA THR A 106 -11.42 7.02 6.39
C THR A 106 -11.45 6.24 7.69
N GLY A 107 -10.34 5.59 8.06
CA GLY A 107 -10.21 4.83 9.30
C GLY A 107 -10.31 5.71 10.54
N PHE A 108 -9.55 6.80 10.60
CA PHE A 108 -9.62 7.75 11.72
C PHE A 108 -10.92 8.53 11.75
N GLY A 109 -11.51 8.83 10.58
CA GLY A 109 -12.87 9.40 10.50
C GLY A 109 -13.93 8.49 11.12
N LEU A 110 -13.87 7.17 10.89
CA LEU A 110 -14.77 6.21 11.56
C LEU A 110 -14.46 6.06 13.05
N TYR A 111 -13.19 6.16 13.42
CA TYR A 111 -12.78 6.01 14.81
C TYR A 111 -13.12 7.22 15.66
N SER A 112 -13.19 8.42 15.09
CA SER A 112 -13.52 9.67 15.81
C SER A 112 -14.86 9.61 16.52
N ALA A 113 -15.86 8.91 15.95
CA ALA A 113 -17.17 8.73 16.56
C ALA A 113 -17.18 7.81 17.81
N MET A 114 -16.09 7.09 18.08
CA MET A 114 -15.98 6.10 19.16
C MET A 114 -14.87 6.42 20.17
N SER A 115 -14.16 7.52 19.98
CA SER A 115 -12.97 7.87 20.75
C SER A 115 -13.18 9.20 21.47
N ASP A 116 -12.82 9.25 22.74
CA ASP A 116 -12.78 10.48 23.53
C ASP A 116 -11.38 11.13 23.52
N TRP A 117 -10.51 10.71 22.61
CA TRP A 117 -9.14 11.20 22.54
C TRP A 117 -8.99 12.26 21.44
N TRP A 118 -8.23 13.30 21.70
CA TRP A 118 -8.05 14.47 20.84
C TRP A 118 -7.58 14.17 19.40
N PHE A 119 -6.77 13.11 19.21
CA PHE A 119 -6.19 12.84 17.89
C PHE A 119 -7.20 12.34 16.85
N PRO A 120 -8.07 11.34 17.11
CA PRO A 120 -9.16 11.01 16.20
C PRO A 120 -10.15 12.16 15.98
N ASP A 121 -10.32 13.06 16.96
CA ASP A 121 -11.23 14.21 16.83
C ASP A 121 -10.82 15.16 15.69
N LEU A 122 -9.55 15.17 15.29
CA LEU A 122 -9.10 15.90 14.12
C LEU A 122 -9.74 15.43 12.81
N PHE A 123 -10.33 14.25 12.79
CA PHE A 123 -10.92 13.61 11.62
C PHE A 123 -12.46 13.59 11.63
N THR A 124 -13.11 14.26 12.58
CA THR A 124 -14.58 14.31 12.71
C THR A 124 -15.28 14.92 11.49
N TRP A 125 -14.59 15.74 10.72
CA TRP A 125 -15.09 16.34 9.48
C TRP A 125 -15.21 15.35 8.32
N VAL A 126 -14.45 14.23 8.34
CA VAL A 126 -14.38 13.28 7.23
C VAL A 126 -15.73 12.62 6.92
N PRO A 127 -16.50 12.12 7.89
CA PRO A 127 -17.85 11.60 7.63
C PRO A 127 -18.77 12.61 6.94
N PHE A 128 -18.68 13.89 7.31
CA PHE A 128 -19.53 14.94 6.72
C PHE A 128 -19.24 15.18 5.25
N VAL A 129 -17.94 15.18 4.87
CA VAL A 129 -17.51 15.39 3.47
C VAL A 129 -17.89 14.20 2.59
N VAL A 130 -17.86 12.99 3.13
CA VAL A 130 -18.06 11.75 2.37
C VAL A 130 -19.53 11.36 2.24
N GLY A 131 -20.42 11.98 3.03
CA GLY A 131 -21.86 11.68 2.99
C GLY A 131 -22.33 10.75 4.11
N GLY A 132 -21.64 10.75 5.25
CA GLY A 132 -21.99 10.03 6.48
C GLY A 132 -21.22 8.74 6.71
N ASP A 133 -21.42 8.19 7.91
CA ASP A 133 -20.69 7.01 8.40
C ASP A 133 -20.86 5.78 7.51
N PHE A 134 -22.04 5.61 6.93
CA PHE A 134 -22.31 4.46 6.06
C PHE A 134 -21.40 4.49 4.80
N MET A 135 -21.38 5.60 4.08
CA MET A 135 -20.55 5.78 2.89
C MET A 135 -19.07 5.69 3.24
N LEU A 136 -18.65 6.31 4.34
CA LEU A 136 -17.28 6.27 4.82
C LEU A 136 -16.82 4.84 5.10
N ARG A 137 -17.68 4.02 5.73
CA ARG A 137 -17.42 2.61 6.00
C ARG A 137 -17.29 1.79 4.71
N GLN A 138 -18.15 2.06 3.72
CA GLN A 138 -18.07 1.39 2.41
C GLN A 138 -16.74 1.71 1.72
N ILE A 139 -16.34 2.97 1.67
CA ILE A 139 -15.07 3.39 1.05
C ILE A 139 -13.87 2.73 1.77
N HIS A 140 -13.86 2.73 3.11
CA HIS A 140 -12.81 2.08 3.89
C HIS A 140 -12.68 0.59 3.56
N HIS A 141 -13.79 -0.13 3.41
CA HIS A 141 -13.80 -1.53 3.02
C HIS A 141 -13.35 -1.74 1.57
N TRP A 142 -13.75 -0.88 0.62
CA TRP A 142 -13.29 -1.00 -0.77
C TRP A 142 -11.78 -0.81 -0.89
N ILE A 143 -11.21 0.15 -0.15
CA ILE A 143 -9.76 0.35 -0.13
C ILE A 143 -9.05 -0.85 0.53
N MET A 144 -9.63 -1.45 1.56
CA MET A 144 -9.12 -2.69 2.15
C MET A 144 -9.04 -3.82 1.11
N TRP A 145 -10.10 -4.04 0.33
CA TRP A 145 -10.09 -5.05 -0.74
C TRP A 145 -9.06 -4.75 -1.83
N PHE A 146 -8.88 -3.47 -2.17
CA PHE A 146 -7.79 -3.05 -3.05
C PHE A 146 -6.43 -3.47 -2.49
N PHE A 147 -6.15 -3.25 -1.21
CA PHE A 147 -4.87 -3.66 -0.61
C PHE A 147 -4.68 -5.18 -0.58
N ILE A 148 -5.72 -5.95 -0.30
CA ILE A 148 -5.66 -7.42 -0.32
C ILE A 148 -5.31 -7.90 -1.74
N LEU A 149 -6.03 -7.42 -2.74
CA LEU A 149 -5.78 -7.76 -4.13
C LEU A 149 -4.38 -7.33 -4.58
N PHE A 150 -3.99 -6.11 -4.25
CA PHE A 150 -2.66 -5.58 -4.53
C PHE A 150 -1.57 -6.46 -3.90
N ALA A 151 -1.70 -6.85 -2.64
CA ALA A 151 -0.72 -7.69 -1.97
C ALA A 151 -0.55 -9.05 -2.64
N VAL A 152 -1.66 -9.71 -3.01
CA VAL A 152 -1.63 -11.01 -3.70
C VAL A 152 -0.95 -10.89 -5.07
N ILE A 153 -1.33 -9.89 -5.87
CA ILE A 153 -0.74 -9.67 -7.20
C ILE A 153 0.74 -9.29 -7.05
N HIS A 154 1.08 -8.42 -6.11
CA HIS A 154 2.45 -7.98 -5.88
C HIS A 154 3.38 -9.14 -5.52
N VAL A 155 2.97 -9.98 -4.57
CA VAL A 155 3.74 -11.17 -4.19
C VAL A 155 3.91 -12.12 -5.38
N TYR A 156 2.84 -12.37 -6.13
CA TYR A 156 2.92 -13.18 -7.34
C TYR A 156 3.93 -12.63 -8.35
N LEU A 157 3.84 -11.33 -8.66
CA LEU A 157 4.73 -10.68 -9.62
C LEU A 157 6.20 -10.69 -9.16
N VAL A 158 6.47 -10.49 -7.87
CA VAL A 158 7.84 -10.55 -7.33
C VAL A 158 8.47 -11.92 -7.58
N PHE A 159 7.75 -13.01 -7.28
CA PHE A 159 8.26 -14.36 -7.54
C PHE A 159 8.35 -14.68 -9.04
N TYR A 160 7.37 -14.23 -9.82
CA TYR A 160 7.37 -14.43 -11.27
C TYR A 160 8.57 -13.76 -11.94
N HIS A 161 8.83 -12.49 -11.65
CA HIS A 161 9.97 -11.76 -12.21
C HIS A 161 11.31 -12.34 -11.72
N ASP A 162 11.41 -12.73 -10.45
CA ASP A 162 12.61 -13.37 -9.93
C ASP A 162 12.95 -14.67 -10.68
N TYR A 163 11.91 -15.46 -10.97
CA TYR A 163 12.06 -16.72 -11.73
C TYR A 163 12.41 -16.48 -13.21
N VAL A 164 11.73 -15.53 -13.87
CA VAL A 164 11.90 -15.27 -15.31
C VAL A 164 13.19 -14.50 -15.60
N GLU A 165 13.51 -13.51 -14.79
CA GLU A 165 14.69 -12.65 -14.99
C GLU A 165 15.97 -13.23 -14.37
N GLY A 166 15.84 -14.15 -13.41
CA GLY A 166 16.96 -14.81 -12.75
C GLY A 166 17.92 -13.89 -11.98
N ARG A 167 17.45 -12.66 -11.64
CA ARG A 167 18.29 -11.62 -11.02
C ARG A 167 18.44 -11.74 -9.51
N GLY A 168 17.74 -12.68 -8.90
CA GLY A 168 17.76 -12.89 -7.45
C GLY A 168 17.11 -11.75 -6.68
N GLU A 169 15.97 -11.25 -7.13
CA GLU A 169 15.25 -10.15 -6.46
C GLU A 169 14.78 -10.55 -5.06
N VAL A 170 14.22 -11.75 -4.92
CA VAL A 170 13.77 -12.28 -3.63
C VAL A 170 14.96 -12.56 -2.70
N SER A 171 16.02 -13.17 -3.24
CA SER A 171 17.25 -13.44 -2.46
C SER A 171 17.96 -12.16 -2.03
N SER A 172 17.87 -11.08 -2.83
CA SER A 172 18.45 -9.78 -2.49
C SER A 172 17.80 -9.11 -1.27
N MET A 173 16.52 -9.41 -1.01
CA MET A 173 15.82 -8.90 0.19
C MET A 173 16.44 -9.43 1.49
N ALA A 174 17.00 -10.64 1.46
CA ALA A 174 17.66 -11.26 2.60
C ALA A 174 19.20 -11.08 2.57
N GLY A 175 19.81 -11.23 1.39
CA GLY A 175 21.27 -11.22 1.20
C GLY A 175 21.86 -9.83 0.92
N GLY A 176 21.06 -8.86 0.52
CA GLY A 176 21.50 -7.50 0.19
C GLY A 176 22.23 -7.38 -1.16
N TRP A 177 22.31 -8.45 -1.95
CA TRP A 177 23.02 -8.48 -3.24
C TRP A 177 22.07 -8.83 -4.36
N LYS A 178 22.16 -8.08 -5.49
CA LYS A 178 21.38 -8.32 -6.72
C LYS A 178 22.33 -8.50 -7.88
N PHE A 179 22.03 -9.45 -8.77
CA PHE A 179 22.77 -9.64 -10.02
C PHE A 179 22.25 -8.65 -11.07
N ILE A 180 23.15 -7.85 -11.65
CA ILE A 180 22.84 -6.87 -12.69
C ILE A 180 23.79 -7.14 -13.86
N GLU A 181 23.29 -7.16 -15.10
CA GLU A 181 24.10 -7.31 -16.30
C GLU A 181 24.98 -6.07 -16.50
N GLU A 182 26.25 -6.27 -16.92
CA GLU A 182 27.23 -5.19 -17.10
C GLU A 182 26.80 -4.11 -18.10
N GLU A 183 25.97 -4.45 -19.08
CA GLU A 183 25.48 -3.50 -20.10
C GLU A 183 24.65 -2.36 -19.50
N VAL A 184 23.98 -2.60 -18.38
CA VAL A 184 23.13 -1.61 -17.69
C VAL A 184 23.96 -0.54 -16.97
N PHE A 185 25.24 -0.81 -16.67
CA PHE A 185 26.15 0.18 -16.06
C PHE A 185 26.80 1.13 -17.06
N LYS A 186 26.74 0.84 -18.37
CA LYS A 186 27.40 1.63 -19.41
C LYS A 186 26.47 2.62 -20.11
N SER A 187 25.19 2.60 -19.78
CA SER A 187 24.16 3.54 -20.26
C SER A 187 23.84 4.62 -19.21
#